data_fbfc2e670e9dba4254a2e3a1fe534433
#
_entry.id   fbfc2e670e9dba4254a2e3a1fe534433
#
_cell.length_a   1.000
_cell.length_b   1.000
_cell.length_c   1.000
_cell.angle_alpha   90.00
_cell.angle_beta   90.00
_cell.angle_gamma   90.00
#
_symmetry.space_group_name_H-M   'P 1'
#
loop_
_entity.id
_entity.type
_entity.pdbx_description
1 polymer ?
#
loop_
_entity_poly.entity_id
_entity_poly.type
_entity_poly.pdbx_seq_one_letter_code
_entity_poly.pdbx_strand_id
1 'polypeptide(L)'
;MAPIALAPTTNTRFVTKLKTSIVSPQPNTLHDVLAHAVERYPLHELGFITSSAHDSSIQTKTFSEFNQYVRNLARAMLEWGKPKGSVVVVYLTEHEDNMAAVWACLLAGYVPCLQPALSAQQAHKEAHVAHIKNLFGSAIWLTSEIGAEQISSISGLDLHLLSELKASAEKFNVAANWVAYEAKPDDEAILFLTSGSTGFSKAVVHTHRTILAACRAKGQSYGLTSESRILNCKPHVDLTLAFN
;
A
#
# COMPACT_ATOMS: atom_id res chain seq x y z
N MET A 1 -61.90 29.83 -46.69
CA MET A 1 -61.05 29.67 -45.47
C MET A 1 -61.40 28.32 -44.87
N ALA A 2 -60.52 27.36 -45.05
CA ALA A 2 -60.65 26.00 -44.50
C ALA A 2 -59.95 25.94 -43.14
N PRO A 3 -60.52 25.24 -42.14
CA PRO A 3 -59.90 25.15 -40.82
C PRO A 3 -58.66 24.15 -40.84
N ILE A 4 -57.59 24.60 -40.21
CA ILE A 4 -56.41 23.83 -40.02
C ILE A 4 -56.65 22.77 -38.93
N ALA A 5 -56.57 21.49 -39.30
CA ALA A 5 -56.65 20.38 -38.37
C ALA A 5 -55.34 20.25 -37.60
N LEU A 6 -55.38 20.36 -36.29
CA LEU A 6 -54.29 20.06 -35.39
C LEU A 6 -54.10 18.53 -35.27
N ALA A 7 -52.88 18.04 -35.58
CA ALA A 7 -52.52 16.66 -35.41
C ALA A 7 -52.35 16.32 -33.91
N PRO A 8 -52.65 15.07 -33.48
CA PRO A 8 -52.54 14.69 -32.09
C PRO A 8 -51.07 14.54 -31.68
N THR A 9 -50.68 15.23 -30.61
CA THR A 9 -49.38 15.07 -29.96
C THR A 9 -49.31 13.72 -29.27
N THR A 10 -48.55 12.79 -29.84
CA THR A 10 -48.16 11.53 -29.21
C THR A 10 -47.17 11.83 -28.09
N ASN A 11 -47.66 11.73 -26.86
CA ASN A 11 -46.84 11.80 -25.65
C ASN A 11 -46.02 10.51 -25.52
N THR A 12 -44.82 10.49 -26.11
CA THR A 12 -43.87 9.42 -25.93
C THR A 12 -43.23 9.59 -24.55
N ARG A 13 -43.76 8.90 -23.55
CA ARG A 13 -43.08 8.73 -22.26
C ARG A 13 -41.78 7.97 -22.48
N PHE A 14 -40.67 8.68 -22.46
CA PHE A 14 -39.36 8.06 -22.28
C PHE A 14 -39.28 7.50 -20.84
N VAL A 15 -39.59 6.22 -20.70
CA VAL A 15 -39.24 5.47 -19.48
C VAL A 15 -37.74 5.24 -19.55
N THR A 16 -36.96 6.15 -19.00
CA THR A 16 -35.56 5.92 -18.72
C THR A 16 -35.50 4.81 -17.67
N LYS A 17 -35.22 3.58 -18.10
CA LYS A 17 -34.81 2.51 -17.17
C LYS A 17 -33.57 3.01 -16.46
N LEU A 18 -33.76 3.53 -15.25
CA LEU A 18 -32.65 3.65 -14.28
C LEU A 18 -32.07 2.26 -14.15
N LYS A 19 -30.89 2.03 -14.78
CA LYS A 19 -30.03 0.94 -14.39
C LYS A 19 -29.72 1.23 -12.93
N THR A 20 -30.31 0.49 -12.03
CA THR A 20 -29.83 0.38 -10.66
C THR A 20 -28.43 -0.20 -10.78
N SER A 21 -27.43 0.68 -10.85
CA SER A 21 -26.04 0.27 -10.62
C SER A 21 -26.06 -0.29 -9.22
N ILE A 22 -25.81 -1.59 -9.10
CA ILE A 22 -25.45 -2.20 -7.82
C ILE A 22 -24.18 -1.46 -7.43
N VAL A 23 -24.30 -0.48 -6.54
CA VAL A 23 -23.16 0.22 -5.96
C VAL A 23 -22.45 -0.85 -5.13
N SER A 24 -21.33 -1.34 -5.63
CA SER A 24 -20.47 -2.21 -4.85
C SER A 24 -20.20 -1.52 -3.52
N PRO A 25 -20.29 -2.22 -2.38
CA PRO A 25 -20.04 -1.60 -1.09
C PRO A 25 -18.68 -0.90 -1.13
N GLN A 26 -18.66 0.35 -0.64
CA GLN A 26 -17.42 1.12 -0.61
C GLN A 26 -16.37 0.39 0.25
N PRO A 27 -15.09 0.33 -0.17
CA PRO A 27 -14.04 -0.27 0.61
C PRO A 27 -13.97 0.34 2.01
N ASN A 28 -13.94 -0.49 3.04
CA ASN A 28 -13.83 -0.06 4.43
C ASN A 28 -12.43 -0.28 5.01
N THR A 29 -11.65 -1.13 4.38
CA THR A 29 -10.26 -1.42 4.72
C THR A 29 -9.36 -1.30 3.48
N LEU A 30 -8.06 -1.22 3.68
CA LEU A 30 -7.10 -1.29 2.57
C LEU A 30 -7.17 -2.65 1.85
N HIS A 31 -7.46 -3.72 2.59
CA HIS A 31 -7.66 -5.05 2.00
C HIS A 31 -8.80 -5.04 0.98
N ASP A 32 -9.92 -4.38 1.30
CA ASP A 32 -11.06 -4.27 0.38
C ASP A 32 -10.67 -3.51 -0.89
N VAL A 33 -9.81 -2.48 -0.77
CA VAL A 33 -9.34 -1.71 -1.94
C VAL A 33 -8.54 -2.61 -2.88
N LEU A 34 -7.57 -3.37 -2.35
CA LEU A 34 -6.76 -4.27 -3.17
C LEU A 34 -7.63 -5.35 -3.80
N ALA A 35 -8.52 -5.97 -3.03
CA ALA A 35 -9.43 -6.99 -3.51
C ALA A 35 -10.34 -6.44 -4.63
N HIS A 36 -10.91 -5.25 -4.43
CA HIS A 36 -11.76 -4.58 -5.41
C HIS A 36 -10.99 -4.23 -6.70
N ALA A 37 -9.76 -3.73 -6.57
CA ALA A 37 -8.91 -3.40 -7.72
C ALA A 37 -8.64 -4.66 -8.58
N VAL A 38 -8.32 -5.78 -7.93
CA VAL A 38 -8.05 -7.06 -8.61
C VAL A 38 -9.32 -7.63 -9.24
N GLU A 39 -10.45 -7.58 -8.56
CA GLU A 39 -11.72 -8.08 -9.08
C GLU A 39 -12.19 -7.29 -10.29
N ARG A 40 -12.08 -5.96 -10.23
CA ARG A 40 -12.67 -5.07 -11.23
C ARG A 40 -11.73 -4.74 -12.38
N TYR A 41 -10.43 -4.67 -12.08
CA TYR A 41 -9.41 -4.22 -13.02
C TYR A 41 -8.16 -5.12 -13.01
N PRO A 42 -8.31 -6.45 -13.15
CA PRO A 42 -7.21 -7.41 -12.95
C PRO A 42 -5.99 -7.16 -13.84
N LEU A 43 -6.23 -6.59 -15.04
CA LEU A 43 -5.19 -6.34 -16.05
C LEU A 43 -4.67 -4.89 -16.05
N HIS A 44 -5.18 -4.02 -15.18
CA HIS A 44 -4.57 -2.70 -15.01
C HIS A 44 -3.19 -2.85 -14.40
N GLU A 45 -2.27 -1.94 -14.79
CA GLU A 45 -0.87 -2.07 -14.48
C GLU A 45 -0.37 -1.04 -13.47
N LEU A 46 0.50 -1.49 -12.59
CA LEU A 46 1.39 -0.66 -11.79
C LEU A 46 2.72 -0.57 -12.52
N GLY A 47 3.19 0.64 -12.78
CA GLY A 47 4.50 0.89 -13.38
C GLY A 47 5.53 1.30 -12.33
N PHE A 48 6.67 0.62 -12.31
CA PHE A 48 7.80 0.90 -11.44
C PHE A 48 8.98 1.38 -12.28
N ILE A 49 9.41 2.62 -12.02
CA ILE A 49 10.57 3.19 -12.72
C ILE A 49 11.82 2.76 -11.96
N THR A 50 12.66 1.98 -12.61
CA THR A 50 14.01 1.67 -12.14
C THR A 50 14.99 2.56 -12.90
N SER A 51 15.82 3.29 -12.17
CA SER A 51 16.81 4.19 -12.75
C SER A 51 18.20 3.73 -12.34
N SER A 52 19.06 3.47 -13.30
CA SER A 52 20.51 3.33 -13.12
C SER A 52 21.24 4.54 -13.68
N ALA A 53 22.54 4.66 -13.41
CA ALA A 53 23.35 5.80 -13.88
C ALA A 53 23.34 5.99 -15.41
N HIS A 54 22.95 4.98 -16.18
CA HIS A 54 23.03 4.98 -17.64
C HIS A 54 21.74 4.54 -18.34
N ASP A 55 20.73 4.07 -17.62
CA ASP A 55 19.49 3.60 -18.21
C ASP A 55 18.32 3.73 -17.22
N SER A 56 17.14 3.99 -17.77
CA SER A 56 15.89 3.98 -17.03
C SER A 56 14.91 3.04 -17.72
N SER A 57 14.37 2.10 -16.99
CA SER A 57 13.35 1.20 -17.49
C SER A 57 12.08 1.28 -16.65
N ILE A 58 10.95 0.98 -17.27
CA ILE A 58 9.68 0.84 -16.57
C ILE A 58 9.36 -0.66 -16.56
N GLN A 59 9.28 -1.21 -15.36
CA GLN A 59 8.74 -2.54 -15.15
C GLN A 59 7.27 -2.42 -14.77
N THR A 60 6.42 -3.24 -15.36
CA THR A 60 4.98 -3.24 -15.05
C THR A 60 4.58 -4.55 -14.42
N LYS A 61 3.58 -4.47 -13.54
CA LYS A 61 2.84 -5.62 -13.01
C LYS A 61 1.36 -5.30 -13.08
N THR A 62 0.57 -6.23 -13.55
CA THR A 62 -0.89 -6.13 -13.44
C THR A 62 -1.31 -6.16 -11.98
N PHE A 63 -2.51 -5.65 -11.66
CA PHE A 63 -3.07 -5.76 -10.30
C PHE A 63 -3.17 -7.21 -9.83
N SER A 64 -3.49 -8.14 -10.74
CA SER A 64 -3.49 -9.57 -10.42
C SER A 64 -2.11 -10.09 -10.05
N GLU A 65 -1.08 -9.79 -10.84
CA GLU A 65 0.30 -10.21 -10.57
C GLU A 65 0.83 -9.59 -9.28
N PHE A 66 0.56 -8.29 -9.06
CA PHE A 66 0.96 -7.61 -7.84
C PHE A 66 0.28 -8.22 -6.61
N ASN A 67 -1.03 -8.46 -6.67
CA ASN A 67 -1.75 -9.13 -5.57
C ASN A 67 -1.21 -10.52 -5.27
N GLN A 68 -0.92 -11.30 -6.31
CA GLN A 68 -0.29 -12.61 -6.15
C GLN A 68 1.05 -12.48 -5.42
N TYR A 69 1.89 -11.57 -5.86
CA TYR A 69 3.21 -11.31 -5.30
C TYR A 69 3.14 -10.91 -3.82
N VAL A 70 2.31 -9.92 -3.48
CA VAL A 70 2.20 -9.47 -2.08
C VAL A 70 1.56 -10.50 -1.16
N ARG A 71 0.66 -11.36 -1.67
CA ARG A 71 0.10 -12.49 -0.92
C ARG A 71 1.15 -13.55 -0.60
N ASN A 72 2.05 -13.84 -1.53
CA ASN A 72 3.16 -14.76 -1.29
C ASN A 72 4.12 -14.22 -0.22
N LEU A 73 4.47 -12.94 -0.31
CA LEU A 73 5.29 -12.26 0.70
C LEU A 73 4.60 -12.28 2.07
N ALA A 74 3.31 -11.96 2.13
CA ALA A 74 2.54 -11.97 3.37
C ALA A 74 2.54 -13.35 4.03
N ARG A 75 2.39 -14.41 3.23
CA ARG A 75 2.45 -15.77 3.74
C ARG A 75 3.83 -16.13 4.28
N ALA A 76 4.90 -15.72 3.59
CA ALA A 76 6.26 -15.90 4.06
C ALA A 76 6.52 -15.11 5.37
N MET A 77 5.97 -13.89 5.50
CA MET A 77 6.06 -13.11 6.74
C MET A 77 5.42 -13.83 7.94
N LEU A 78 4.39 -14.66 7.73
CA LEU A 78 3.78 -15.43 8.83
C LEU A 78 4.72 -16.49 9.43
N GLU A 79 5.75 -16.93 8.69
CA GLU A 79 6.79 -17.83 9.21
C GLU A 79 7.64 -17.18 10.30
N TRP A 80 7.62 -15.85 10.43
CA TRP A 80 8.28 -15.13 11.52
C TRP A 80 7.66 -15.42 12.90
N GLY A 81 6.44 -15.97 12.94
CA GLY A 81 5.75 -16.34 14.17
C GLY A 81 5.39 -15.18 15.09
N LYS A 82 5.29 -13.97 14.54
CA LYS A 82 5.00 -12.77 15.34
C LYS A 82 3.51 -12.56 15.55
N PRO A 83 3.12 -11.93 16.67
CA PRO A 83 1.71 -11.59 16.93
C PRO A 83 1.14 -10.65 15.86
N LYS A 84 -0.17 -10.71 15.65
CA LYS A 84 -0.88 -9.71 14.86
C LYS A 84 -0.74 -8.33 15.51
N GLY A 85 -0.66 -7.29 14.67
CA GLY A 85 -0.37 -5.94 15.14
C GLY A 85 1.11 -5.64 15.39
N SER A 86 2.02 -6.63 15.22
CA SER A 86 3.46 -6.35 15.31
C SER A 86 3.89 -5.31 14.30
N VAL A 87 4.70 -4.35 14.76
CA VAL A 87 5.24 -3.30 13.89
C VAL A 87 6.37 -3.84 13.04
N VAL A 88 6.30 -3.60 11.73
CA VAL A 88 7.38 -3.90 10.78
C VAL A 88 7.95 -2.59 10.26
N VAL A 89 9.17 -2.26 10.68
CA VAL A 89 9.91 -1.12 10.16
C VAL A 89 10.46 -1.50 8.78
N VAL A 90 9.91 -0.89 7.74
CA VAL A 90 10.29 -1.13 6.35
C VAL A 90 11.36 -0.13 5.95
N TYR A 91 12.61 -0.61 5.81
CA TYR A 91 13.77 0.18 5.42
C TYR A 91 14.33 -0.33 4.10
N LEU A 92 13.68 0.08 3.01
CA LEU A 92 13.99 -0.32 1.64
C LEU A 92 14.17 0.92 0.76
N THR A 93 14.95 0.81 -0.30
CA THR A 93 15.22 1.91 -1.24
C THR A 93 14.30 1.88 -2.45
N GLU A 94 14.00 0.69 -2.94
CA GLU A 94 13.22 0.53 -4.17
C GLU A 94 11.73 0.74 -3.91
N HIS A 95 11.08 1.48 -4.82
CA HIS A 95 9.67 1.84 -4.68
C HIS A 95 8.76 0.60 -4.72
N GLU A 96 9.01 -0.31 -5.64
CA GLU A 96 8.27 -1.56 -5.76
C GLU A 96 8.35 -2.37 -4.46
N ASP A 97 9.55 -2.53 -3.93
CA ASP A 97 9.80 -3.30 -2.71
C ASP A 97 9.12 -2.68 -1.49
N ASN A 98 9.17 -1.34 -1.36
CA ASN A 98 8.44 -0.63 -0.31
C ASN A 98 6.93 -0.86 -0.40
N MET A 99 6.37 -0.69 -1.60
CA MET A 99 4.93 -0.89 -1.82
C MET A 99 4.53 -2.34 -1.54
N ALA A 100 5.28 -3.30 -2.06
CA ALA A 100 5.02 -4.71 -1.85
C ALA A 100 5.12 -5.10 -0.36
N ALA A 101 6.13 -4.59 0.36
CA ALA A 101 6.28 -4.84 1.79
C ALA A 101 5.11 -4.29 2.61
N VAL A 102 4.64 -3.06 2.30
CA VAL A 102 3.46 -2.47 2.97
C VAL A 102 2.23 -3.35 2.78
N TRP A 103 1.91 -3.73 1.54
CA TRP A 103 0.75 -4.59 1.27
C TRP A 103 0.89 -5.98 1.90
N ALA A 104 2.10 -6.56 1.86
CA ALA A 104 2.35 -7.84 2.49
C ALA A 104 2.17 -7.79 4.02
N CYS A 105 2.66 -6.73 4.69
CA CYS A 105 2.44 -6.52 6.11
C CYS A 105 0.94 -6.46 6.44
N LEU A 106 0.17 -5.63 5.71
CA LEU A 106 -1.26 -5.51 5.90
C LEU A 106 -1.96 -6.87 5.78
N LEU A 107 -1.70 -7.61 4.71
CA LEU A 107 -2.30 -8.92 4.46
C LEU A 107 -1.87 -9.97 5.49
N ALA A 108 -0.68 -9.86 6.06
CA ALA A 108 -0.20 -10.70 7.15
C ALA A 108 -0.77 -10.30 8.52
N GLY A 109 -1.41 -9.13 8.64
CA GLY A 109 -1.92 -8.57 9.89
C GLY A 109 -0.84 -7.90 10.74
N TYR A 110 0.22 -7.39 10.10
CA TYR A 110 1.25 -6.55 10.70
C TYR A 110 1.04 -5.08 10.37
N VAL A 111 1.64 -4.19 11.15
CA VAL A 111 1.54 -2.74 10.95
C VAL A 111 2.85 -2.22 10.37
N PRO A 112 2.90 -1.88 9.08
CA PRO A 112 4.10 -1.34 8.47
C PRO A 112 4.40 0.08 8.96
N CYS A 113 5.68 0.35 9.20
CA CYS A 113 6.24 1.67 9.49
C CYS A 113 7.33 1.98 8.47
N LEU A 114 7.08 2.90 7.55
CA LEU A 114 8.05 3.26 6.53
C LEU A 114 9.17 4.09 7.13
N GLN A 115 10.40 3.59 7.01
CA GLN A 115 11.60 4.27 7.46
C GLN A 115 12.24 5.04 6.30
N PRO A 116 12.34 6.37 6.38
CA PRO A 116 13.10 7.17 5.42
C PRO A 116 14.59 6.83 5.43
N ALA A 117 15.31 7.31 4.41
CA ALA A 117 16.76 7.18 4.36
C ALA A 117 17.40 7.68 5.66
N LEU A 118 18.31 6.87 6.20
CA LEU A 118 19.04 7.18 7.42
C LEU A 118 20.14 8.22 7.16
N SER A 119 20.50 8.98 8.19
CA SER A 119 21.59 9.94 8.12
C SER A 119 22.90 9.25 7.72
N ALA A 120 23.72 9.93 6.89
CA ALA A 120 25.09 9.46 6.61
C ALA A 120 26.02 9.57 7.85
N GLN A 121 25.67 10.42 8.82
CA GLN A 121 26.44 10.56 10.05
C GLN A 121 26.10 9.41 11.00
N GLN A 122 27.13 8.61 11.36
CA GLN A 122 26.96 7.40 12.14
C GLN A 122 26.25 7.63 13.48
N ALA A 123 26.67 8.65 14.23
CA ALA A 123 26.07 8.95 15.54
C ALA A 123 24.58 9.31 15.45
N HIS A 124 24.18 10.05 14.40
CA HIS A 124 22.76 10.39 14.18
C HIS A 124 21.96 9.17 13.76
N LYS A 125 22.54 8.31 12.93
CA LYS A 125 21.92 7.05 12.51
C LYS A 125 21.65 6.14 13.71
N GLU A 126 22.68 5.90 14.55
CA GLU A 126 22.57 5.07 15.74
C GLU A 126 21.54 5.62 16.73
N ALA A 127 21.57 6.92 16.98
CA ALA A 127 20.58 7.58 17.85
C ALA A 127 19.15 7.44 17.31
N HIS A 128 18.98 7.59 16.00
CA HIS A 128 17.66 7.45 15.37
C HIS A 128 17.14 6.01 15.45
N VAL A 129 17.96 5.01 15.10
CA VAL A 129 17.55 3.60 15.16
C VAL A 129 17.31 3.15 16.61
N ALA A 130 18.14 3.60 17.56
CA ALA A 130 17.92 3.36 18.98
C ALA A 130 16.59 3.98 19.46
N HIS A 131 16.27 5.20 18.97
CA HIS A 131 14.99 5.83 19.25
C HIS A 131 13.81 5.03 18.70
N ILE A 132 13.85 4.57 17.44
CA ILE A 132 12.81 3.73 16.83
C ILE A 132 12.64 2.41 17.62
N LYS A 133 13.76 1.79 18.02
CA LYS A 133 13.74 0.60 18.86
C LYS A 133 13.04 0.86 20.22
N ASN A 134 13.32 1.99 20.84
CA ASN A 134 12.65 2.37 22.10
C ASN A 134 11.17 2.69 21.91
N LEU A 135 10.81 3.29 20.74
CA LEU A 135 9.44 3.68 20.44
C LEU A 135 8.52 2.47 20.22
N PHE A 136 9.02 1.43 19.54
CA PHE A 136 8.23 0.26 19.17
C PHE A 136 8.60 -1.02 19.93
N GLY A 137 9.62 -0.98 20.77
CA GLY A 137 10.06 -2.17 21.53
C GLY A 137 10.60 -3.27 20.61
N SER A 138 9.82 -4.34 20.42
CA SER A 138 10.18 -5.51 19.63
C SER A 138 9.81 -5.40 18.15
N ALA A 139 9.98 -4.23 17.52
CA ALA A 139 9.72 -4.06 16.09
C ALA A 139 10.59 -4.99 15.23
N ILE A 140 9.98 -5.53 14.19
CA ILE A 140 10.65 -6.29 13.14
C ILE A 140 11.24 -5.27 12.16
N TRP A 141 12.47 -5.50 11.70
CA TRP A 141 13.10 -4.68 10.66
C TRP A 141 13.18 -5.47 9.37
N LEU A 142 12.50 -5.02 8.35
CA LEU A 142 12.61 -5.55 6.99
C LEU A 142 13.46 -4.62 6.14
N THR A 143 14.58 -5.13 5.63
CA THR A 143 15.52 -4.31 4.88
C THR A 143 16.22 -5.11 3.77
N SER A 144 16.98 -4.41 2.91
CA SER A 144 17.91 -5.01 1.95
C SER A 144 19.26 -5.32 2.62
N GLU A 145 20.14 -6.05 1.92
CA GLU A 145 21.51 -6.30 2.35
C GLU A 145 22.27 -5.00 2.63
N ILE A 146 22.13 -4.01 1.73
CA ILE A 146 22.74 -2.69 1.89
C ILE A 146 22.20 -1.99 3.14
N GLY A 147 20.90 -2.04 3.36
CA GLY A 147 20.29 -1.46 4.55
C GLY A 147 20.71 -2.17 5.84
N ALA A 148 20.82 -3.50 5.80
CA ALA A 148 21.32 -4.30 6.92
C ALA A 148 22.78 -3.92 7.29
N GLU A 149 23.63 -3.75 6.30
CA GLU A 149 25.01 -3.30 6.51
C GLU A 149 25.06 -1.91 7.17
N GLN A 150 24.18 -0.98 6.72
CA GLN A 150 24.11 0.37 7.29
C GLN A 150 23.74 0.41 8.76
N ILE A 151 22.97 -0.57 9.25
CA ILE A 151 22.53 -0.64 10.66
C ILE A 151 23.18 -1.77 11.45
N SER A 152 24.19 -2.45 10.88
CA SER A 152 24.89 -3.61 11.47
C SER A 152 25.56 -3.32 12.82
N SER A 153 26.00 -2.07 13.06
CA SER A 153 26.57 -1.66 14.33
C SER A 153 25.58 -1.65 15.50
N ILE A 154 24.27 -1.73 15.21
CA ILE A 154 23.22 -1.63 16.21
C ILE A 154 22.73 -3.02 16.59
N SER A 155 23.03 -3.41 17.82
CA SER A 155 22.68 -4.74 18.32
C SER A 155 21.20 -4.86 18.73
N GLY A 156 20.70 -6.11 18.70
CA GLY A 156 19.38 -6.47 19.21
C GLY A 156 18.23 -5.95 18.37
N LEU A 157 18.42 -5.80 17.06
CA LEU A 157 17.35 -5.63 16.09
C LEU A 157 16.85 -7.02 15.64
N ASP A 158 15.53 -7.16 15.52
CA ASP A 158 14.90 -8.31 14.87
C ASP A 158 14.90 -8.07 13.36
N LEU A 159 15.97 -8.48 12.71
CA LEU A 159 16.28 -8.11 11.33
C LEU A 159 15.96 -9.23 10.37
N HIS A 160 15.23 -8.91 9.31
CA HIS A 160 14.88 -9.80 8.22
C HIS A 160 15.30 -9.17 6.88
N LEU A 161 15.94 -9.98 6.02
CA LEU A 161 16.33 -9.56 4.69
C LEU A 161 15.18 -9.76 3.70
N LEU A 162 14.99 -8.77 2.83
CA LEU A 162 13.99 -8.86 1.78
C LEU A 162 14.28 -10.00 0.80
N SER A 163 15.55 -10.27 0.50
CA SER A 163 15.97 -11.39 -0.35
C SER A 163 15.55 -12.75 0.22
N GLU A 164 15.72 -12.95 1.52
CA GLU A 164 15.29 -14.16 2.22
C GLU A 164 13.76 -14.29 2.22
N LEU A 165 13.07 -13.18 2.44
CA LEU A 165 11.61 -13.12 2.37
C LEU A 165 11.10 -13.49 0.97
N LYS A 166 11.72 -12.94 -0.09
CA LYS A 166 11.40 -13.27 -1.49
C LYS A 166 11.65 -14.75 -1.77
N ALA A 167 12.78 -15.29 -1.36
CA ALA A 167 13.12 -16.72 -1.54
C ALA A 167 12.15 -17.63 -0.78
N SER A 168 11.70 -17.23 0.42
CA SER A 168 10.65 -17.97 1.14
C SER A 168 9.31 -17.88 0.43
N ALA A 169 8.97 -16.72 -0.11
CA ALA A 169 7.72 -16.49 -0.83
C ALA A 169 7.58 -17.34 -2.11
N GLU A 170 8.68 -17.66 -2.78
CA GLU A 170 8.70 -18.52 -3.98
C GLU A 170 8.24 -19.96 -3.69
N LYS A 171 8.37 -20.43 -2.45
CA LYS A 171 7.89 -21.76 -2.04
C LYS A 171 6.37 -21.87 -2.02
N PHE A 172 5.69 -20.74 -1.96
CA PHE A 172 4.25 -20.69 -1.92
C PHE A 172 3.67 -20.51 -3.33
N ASN A 173 3.16 -21.59 -3.88
CA ASN A 173 2.22 -21.45 -4.99
C ASN A 173 0.89 -21.00 -4.35
N VAL A 174 0.44 -19.78 -4.65
CA VAL A 174 -0.81 -19.26 -4.11
C VAL A 174 -1.98 -20.05 -4.69
N ALA A 175 -2.10 -21.28 -4.24
CA ALA A 175 -3.35 -21.99 -4.34
C ALA A 175 -4.40 -21.20 -3.55
N ALA A 176 -5.58 -21.13 -4.10
CA ALA A 176 -6.73 -20.32 -3.74
C ALA A 176 -7.19 -20.32 -2.26
N ASN A 177 -6.51 -21.01 -1.36
CA ASN A 177 -7.01 -21.33 -0.02
C ASN A 177 -6.37 -20.57 1.15
N TRP A 178 -5.40 -19.68 0.89
CA TRP A 178 -4.88 -18.86 1.97
C TRP A 178 -5.75 -17.61 2.17
N VAL A 179 -6.27 -17.46 3.39
CA VAL A 179 -7.06 -16.30 3.80
C VAL A 179 -6.13 -15.29 4.45
N ALA A 180 -6.12 -14.06 3.93
CA ALA A 180 -5.41 -12.95 4.54
C ALA A 180 -6.02 -12.58 5.89
N TYR A 181 -5.28 -11.81 6.68
CA TYR A 181 -5.82 -11.22 7.92
C TYR A 181 -7.08 -10.42 7.61
N GLU A 182 -8.13 -10.64 8.39
CA GLU A 182 -9.38 -9.88 8.28
C GLU A 182 -9.27 -8.60 9.12
N ALA A 183 -8.96 -7.50 8.47
CA ALA A 183 -8.81 -6.21 9.12
C ALA A 183 -10.17 -5.54 9.35
N LYS A 184 -10.26 -4.77 10.44
CA LYS A 184 -11.40 -3.88 10.74
C LYS A 184 -11.04 -2.44 10.36
N PRO A 185 -12.04 -1.59 10.07
CA PRO A 185 -11.80 -0.19 9.69
C PRO A 185 -10.98 0.61 10.71
N ASP A 186 -11.10 0.31 11.98
CA ASP A 186 -10.44 1.01 13.07
C ASP A 186 -9.14 0.33 13.56
N ASP A 187 -8.75 -0.79 12.94
CA ASP A 187 -7.44 -1.40 13.19
C ASP A 187 -6.33 -0.46 12.68
N GLU A 188 -5.19 -0.50 13.36
CA GLU A 188 -3.99 0.20 12.93
C GLU A 188 -3.53 -0.34 11.58
N ALA A 189 -3.35 0.55 10.61
CA ALA A 189 -3.00 0.16 9.27
C ALA A 189 -1.56 0.51 8.92
N ILE A 190 -1.13 1.73 9.21
CA ILE A 190 0.21 2.21 8.86
C ILE A 190 0.69 3.20 9.90
N LEU A 191 2.00 3.17 10.17
CA LEU A 191 2.69 4.15 10.99
C LEU A 191 3.56 5.06 10.11
N PHE A 192 3.44 6.36 10.30
CA PHE A 192 4.31 7.34 9.66
C PHE A 192 5.21 8.01 10.70
N LEU A 193 6.50 8.06 10.38
CA LEU A 193 7.46 8.81 11.17
C LEU A 193 7.46 10.26 10.73
N THR A 194 7.28 11.17 11.67
CA THR A 194 7.36 12.61 11.42
C THR A 194 8.65 13.18 11.99
N SER A 195 9.21 14.20 11.34
CA SER A 195 10.33 14.96 11.91
C SER A 195 9.84 15.69 13.15
N GLY A 196 10.21 15.19 14.33
CA GLY A 196 9.85 15.85 15.58
C GLY A 196 10.57 17.19 15.72
N SER A 197 9.89 18.23 16.15
CA SER A 197 10.50 19.54 16.51
C SER A 197 11.56 19.44 17.62
N THR A 198 11.58 18.32 18.34
CA THR A 198 12.54 17.99 19.40
C THR A 198 13.74 17.16 18.93
N GLY A 199 13.92 16.98 17.61
CA GLY A 199 15.01 16.19 17.01
C GLY A 199 14.76 14.69 16.88
N PHE A 200 13.72 14.14 17.54
CA PHE A 200 13.36 12.73 17.44
C PHE A 200 12.04 12.55 16.70
N SER A 201 11.98 11.54 15.84
CA SER A 201 10.77 11.21 15.10
C SER A 201 9.65 10.79 16.04
N LYS A 202 8.41 11.19 15.70
CA LYS A 202 7.20 10.69 16.34
C LYS A 202 6.48 9.77 15.38
N ALA A 203 5.90 8.69 15.89
CA ALA A 203 5.05 7.83 15.11
C ALA A 203 3.60 8.37 15.12
N VAL A 204 3.04 8.53 13.94
CA VAL A 204 1.62 8.85 13.75
C VAL A 204 0.93 7.58 13.29
N VAL A 205 -0.03 7.13 14.06
CA VAL A 205 -0.83 5.93 13.76
C VAL A 205 -1.98 6.30 12.85
N HIS A 206 -2.11 5.60 11.74
CA HIS A 206 -3.27 5.69 10.86
C HIS A 206 -4.02 4.37 10.83
N THR A 207 -5.33 4.43 11.01
CA THR A 207 -6.23 3.30 10.81
C THR A 207 -6.60 3.16 9.34
N HIS A 208 -7.15 2.00 8.95
CA HIS A 208 -7.69 1.82 7.60
C HIS A 208 -8.70 2.91 7.27
N ARG A 209 -9.60 3.25 8.20
CA ARG A 209 -10.60 4.31 8.05
C ARG A 209 -9.98 5.67 7.74
N THR A 210 -8.96 6.07 8.50
CA THR A 210 -8.36 7.40 8.35
C THR A 210 -7.58 7.54 7.04
N ILE A 211 -6.87 6.49 6.62
CA ILE A 211 -6.19 6.48 5.31
C ILE A 211 -7.20 6.55 4.18
N LEU A 212 -8.22 5.70 4.19
CA LEU A 212 -9.24 5.72 3.13
C LEU A 212 -9.97 7.05 3.04
N ALA A 213 -10.26 7.69 4.18
CA ALA A 213 -10.85 9.02 4.18
C ALA A 213 -9.93 10.06 3.52
N ALA A 214 -8.63 10.04 3.85
CA ALA A 214 -7.65 10.93 3.25
C ALA A 214 -7.50 10.68 1.73
N CYS A 215 -7.43 9.42 1.32
CA CYS A 215 -7.32 9.04 -0.09
C CYS A 215 -8.55 9.49 -0.91
N ARG A 216 -9.76 9.26 -0.38
CA ARG A 216 -10.99 9.72 -1.03
C ARG A 216 -11.04 11.23 -1.17
N ALA A 217 -10.71 11.97 -0.11
CA ALA A 217 -10.68 13.42 -0.14
C ALA A 217 -9.68 13.95 -1.18
N LYS A 218 -8.49 13.35 -1.23
CA LYS A 218 -7.44 13.70 -2.19
C LYS A 218 -7.84 13.35 -3.61
N GLY A 219 -8.39 12.16 -3.85
CA GLY A 219 -8.90 11.72 -5.15
C GLY A 219 -9.98 12.64 -5.67
N GLN A 220 -10.95 13.03 -4.84
CA GLN A 220 -11.98 13.99 -5.19
C GLN A 220 -11.42 15.38 -5.50
N SER A 221 -10.47 15.86 -4.69
CA SER A 221 -9.82 17.16 -4.89
C SER A 221 -9.05 17.24 -6.20
N TYR A 222 -8.47 16.13 -6.65
CA TYR A 222 -7.73 16.05 -7.92
C TYR A 222 -8.61 15.62 -9.10
N GLY A 223 -9.89 15.34 -8.88
CA GLY A 223 -10.80 14.85 -9.92
C GLY A 223 -10.38 13.50 -10.50
N LEU A 224 -9.77 12.63 -9.68
CA LEU A 224 -9.30 11.32 -10.13
C LEU A 224 -10.46 10.38 -10.42
N THR A 225 -10.30 9.59 -11.47
CA THR A 225 -11.25 8.56 -11.93
C THR A 225 -10.51 7.25 -12.16
N SER A 226 -11.23 6.16 -12.44
CA SER A 226 -10.63 4.87 -12.82
C SER A 226 -9.76 4.93 -14.08
N GLU A 227 -9.89 5.96 -14.90
CA GLU A 227 -9.09 6.18 -16.11
C GLU A 227 -7.85 7.05 -15.83
N SER A 228 -7.71 7.59 -14.63
CA SER A 228 -6.59 8.46 -14.29
C SER A 228 -5.30 7.67 -14.16
N ARG A 229 -4.23 8.20 -14.75
CA ARG A 229 -2.88 7.70 -14.57
C ARG A 229 -2.10 8.68 -13.72
N ILE A 230 -1.43 8.17 -12.69
CA ILE A 230 -0.73 9.01 -11.73
C ILE A 230 0.73 8.59 -11.70
N LEU A 231 1.63 9.58 -11.80
CA LEU A 231 3.06 9.40 -11.60
C LEU A 231 3.45 9.90 -10.22
N ASN A 232 3.99 9.01 -9.39
CA ASN A 232 4.60 9.37 -8.12
C ASN A 232 6.12 9.46 -8.28
N CYS A 233 6.66 10.68 -8.13
CA CYS A 233 8.09 10.97 -8.24
C CYS A 233 8.78 11.03 -6.87
N LYS A 234 8.09 10.74 -5.77
CA LYS A 234 8.69 10.78 -4.43
C LYS A 234 9.32 9.44 -4.08
N PRO A 235 10.50 9.42 -3.44
CA PRO A 235 11.18 8.19 -3.03
C PRO A 235 10.45 7.40 -1.93
N HIS A 236 9.45 8.01 -1.29
CA HIS A 236 8.63 7.37 -0.27
C HIS A 236 7.26 7.02 -0.82
N VAL A 237 6.72 5.87 -0.40
CA VAL A 237 5.41 5.39 -0.80
C VAL A 237 4.35 6.44 -0.45
N ASP A 238 3.84 7.13 -1.45
CA ASP A 238 2.62 7.90 -1.32
C ASP A 238 1.45 6.94 -1.58
N LEU A 239 0.92 6.37 -0.51
CA LEU A 239 -0.20 5.41 -0.56
C LEU A 239 -1.46 5.99 -1.20
N THR A 240 -1.51 7.32 -1.38
CA THR A 240 -2.67 7.94 -2.04
C THR A 240 -2.85 7.50 -3.49
N LEU A 241 -1.84 6.89 -4.10
CA LEU A 241 -1.89 6.41 -5.48
C LEU A 241 -2.42 4.98 -5.64
N ALA A 242 -2.43 4.20 -4.55
CA ALA A 242 -2.92 2.83 -4.58
C ALA A 242 -4.45 2.72 -4.49
N PHE A 243 -5.19 3.85 -4.40
CA PHE A 243 -6.59 3.85 -3.97
C PHE A 243 -7.53 4.65 -4.88
N ASN A 244 -7.18 4.86 -6.14
CA ASN A 244 -8.07 5.49 -7.12
C ASN A 244 -8.70 4.49 -8.08
#